data_2ab23cbebd45c6d3798eeeb4a96f571c
#
_entry.id   2ab23cbebd45c6d3798eeeb4a96f571c
#
_cell.length_a   1.000
_cell.length_b   1.000
_cell.length_c   1.000
_cell.angle_alpha   90.00
_cell.angle_beta   90.00
_cell.angle_gamma   90.00
#
_symmetry.space_group_name_H-M   'P 1'
#
loop_
_entity.id
_entity.type
_entity.pdbx_description
1 polymer ?
#
loop_
_entity_poly.entity_id
_entity_poly.type
_entity_poly.pdbx_seq_one_letter_code
_entity_poly.pdbx_strand_id
1 'polypeptide(L)'
;MPKSSDEILALVLAGGRGERLYPLTLERTKPSVPFGGKYRIIDFALSNLINSRIYSIYVLVQYKSQSLIEHIRTTWIKEGLLPKHFITVVPPQMRREDLREWYRGTADSVYQNINLIYDFKPRLVAIFGGDHIYRMNIKDMVDYHLKNKSGVTISVIPIEAN
;
A
#
# COMPACT_ATOMS: atom_id res chain seq x y z
N MET A 1 25.56 -10.19 -4.65
CA MET A 1 24.12 -10.44 -4.48
C MET A 1 23.56 -9.31 -3.61
N PRO A 2 22.58 -8.54 -4.02
CA PRO A 2 22.01 -7.54 -3.14
C PRO A 2 21.32 -8.26 -1.98
N LYS A 3 21.82 -8.02 -0.78
CA LYS A 3 21.23 -8.52 0.46
C LYS A 3 19.94 -7.76 0.71
N SER A 4 18.89 -8.54 0.84
CA SER A 4 17.68 -8.32 1.63
C SER A 4 16.61 -7.34 1.10
N SER A 5 15.44 -7.92 0.96
CA SER A 5 14.09 -7.35 1.04
C SER A 5 13.89 -6.29 2.15
N ASP A 6 14.80 -6.24 3.13
CA ASP A 6 14.80 -5.30 4.26
C ASP A 6 15.15 -3.84 3.88
N GLU A 7 15.55 -3.62 2.63
CA GLU A 7 15.90 -2.29 2.11
C GLU A 7 14.76 -1.62 1.33
N ILE A 8 13.64 -2.32 1.15
CA ILE A 8 12.48 -1.80 0.42
C ILE A 8 11.34 -1.55 1.39
N LEU A 9 10.87 -0.31 1.43
CA LEU A 9 9.65 0.06 2.14
C LEU A 9 8.49 0.17 1.16
N ALA A 10 7.40 -0.54 1.41
CA ALA A 10 6.18 -0.42 0.63
C ALA A 10 5.16 0.50 1.32
N LEU A 11 4.55 1.38 0.55
CA LEU A 11 3.40 2.19 0.95
C LEU A 11 2.20 1.75 0.10
N VAL A 12 1.17 1.19 0.74
CA VAL A 12 -0.07 0.78 0.08
C VAL A 12 -1.15 1.82 0.36
N LEU A 13 -1.64 2.45 -0.70
CA LEU A 13 -2.63 3.53 -0.61
C LEU A 13 -4.04 2.95 -0.56
N ALA A 14 -4.71 3.06 0.58
CA ALA A 14 -6.00 2.42 0.86
C ALA A 14 -7.08 3.42 1.31
N GLY A 15 -6.97 4.69 0.90
CA GLY A 15 -7.80 5.79 1.38
C GLY A 15 -9.02 6.17 0.50
N GLY A 16 -9.20 5.57 -0.66
CA GLY A 16 -10.24 5.96 -1.63
C GLY A 16 -11.67 5.67 -1.16
N ARG A 17 -12.62 6.60 -1.43
CA ARG A 17 -14.05 6.45 -1.10
C ARG A 17 -14.72 5.28 -1.83
N GLY A 18 -14.27 4.99 -3.07
CA GLY A 18 -14.79 3.88 -3.87
C GLY A 18 -16.25 4.04 -4.31
N GLU A 19 -16.70 5.25 -4.59
CA GLU A 19 -18.10 5.60 -4.92
C GLU A 19 -18.69 4.77 -6.06
N ARG A 20 -17.86 4.34 -7.01
CA ARG A 20 -18.28 3.49 -8.15
C ARG A 20 -18.72 2.08 -7.74
N LEU A 21 -18.38 1.64 -6.54
CA LEU A 21 -18.76 0.34 -6.00
C LEU A 21 -19.93 0.43 -4.99
N TYR A 22 -20.64 1.56 -4.93
CA TYR A 22 -21.85 1.67 -4.11
C TYR A 22 -22.88 0.60 -4.55
N PRO A 23 -23.58 -0.10 -3.63
CA PRO A 23 -23.61 0.11 -2.17
C PRO A 23 -22.52 -0.66 -1.37
N LEU A 24 -21.60 -1.41 -2.00
CA LEU A 24 -20.59 -2.22 -1.32
C LEU A 24 -19.65 -1.38 -0.44
N THR A 25 -19.50 -0.10 -0.79
CA THR A 25 -18.64 0.86 -0.08
C THR A 25 -19.41 1.74 0.91
N LEU A 26 -20.68 1.42 1.19
CA LEU A 26 -21.51 2.22 2.12
C LEU A 26 -20.88 2.30 3.51
N GLU A 27 -20.34 1.18 4.04
CA GLU A 27 -19.80 1.07 5.40
C GLU A 27 -18.29 0.75 5.44
N ARG A 28 -17.61 0.76 4.29
CA ARG A 28 -16.20 0.36 4.19
C ARG A 28 -15.48 1.01 3.02
N THR A 29 -14.15 1.05 3.08
CA THR A 29 -13.32 1.48 1.95
C THR A 29 -13.33 0.44 0.82
N LYS A 30 -13.05 0.87 -0.42
CA LYS A 30 -12.93 -0.04 -1.57
C LYS A 30 -11.93 -1.18 -1.34
N PRO A 31 -10.71 -0.95 -0.77
CA PRO A 31 -9.77 -2.04 -0.45
C PRO A 31 -10.32 -3.10 0.49
N SER A 32 -11.29 -2.78 1.34
CA SER A 32 -11.90 -3.73 2.28
C SER A 32 -13.12 -4.47 1.75
N VAL A 33 -13.54 -4.22 0.51
CA VAL A 33 -14.66 -4.92 -0.12
C VAL A 33 -14.30 -6.40 -0.29
N PRO A 34 -15.19 -7.35 0.14
CA PRO A 34 -14.99 -8.77 -0.06
C PRO A 34 -14.89 -9.14 -1.55
N PHE A 35 -14.00 -10.07 -1.86
CA PHE A 35 -13.79 -10.59 -3.19
C PHE A 35 -13.51 -12.10 -3.16
N GLY A 36 -14.16 -12.87 -4.04
CA GLY A 36 -13.94 -14.31 -4.14
C GLY A 36 -14.26 -15.10 -2.86
N GLY A 37 -15.23 -14.66 -2.08
CA GLY A 37 -15.72 -15.32 -0.87
C GLY A 37 -14.94 -14.98 0.40
N LYS A 38 -13.64 -15.26 0.48
CA LYS A 38 -12.82 -15.09 1.69
C LYS A 38 -11.80 -13.97 1.65
N TYR A 39 -11.49 -13.44 0.48
CA TYR A 39 -10.50 -12.37 0.30
C TYR A 39 -11.15 -10.99 0.34
N ARG A 40 -10.31 -9.97 0.45
CA ARG A 40 -10.65 -8.57 0.19
C ARG A 40 -9.76 -8.02 -0.91
N ILE A 41 -10.15 -6.92 -1.53
CA ILE A 41 -9.39 -6.33 -2.65
C ILE A 41 -7.94 -6.04 -2.26
N ILE A 42 -7.70 -5.55 -1.04
CA ILE A 42 -6.34 -5.28 -0.53
C ILE A 42 -5.42 -6.51 -0.54
N ASP A 43 -5.98 -7.71 -0.38
CA ASP A 43 -5.18 -8.93 -0.24
C ASP A 43 -4.35 -9.23 -1.50
N PHE A 44 -4.79 -8.76 -2.66
CA PHE A 44 -4.04 -8.91 -3.90
C PHE A 44 -2.78 -8.05 -3.90
N ALA A 45 -2.86 -6.78 -3.45
CA ALA A 45 -1.70 -5.92 -3.33
C ALA A 45 -0.71 -6.44 -2.28
N LEU A 46 -1.22 -6.85 -1.11
CA LEU A 46 -0.38 -7.42 -0.04
C LEU A 46 0.26 -8.74 -0.46
N SER A 47 -0.49 -9.62 -1.16
CA SER A 47 0.06 -10.88 -1.68
C SER A 47 1.17 -10.65 -2.70
N ASN A 48 1.03 -9.67 -3.61
CA ASN A 48 2.07 -9.34 -4.57
C ASN A 48 3.35 -8.87 -3.88
N LEU A 49 3.23 -8.03 -2.84
CA LEU A 49 4.38 -7.56 -2.04
C LEU A 49 5.07 -8.71 -1.32
N ILE A 50 4.33 -9.51 -0.55
CA ILE A 50 4.87 -10.63 0.23
C ILE A 50 5.50 -11.69 -0.68
N ASN A 51 4.85 -12.06 -1.79
CA ASN A 51 5.39 -13.00 -2.76
C ASN A 51 6.65 -12.48 -3.46
N SER A 52 6.81 -11.15 -3.54
CA SER A 52 8.01 -10.49 -4.04
C SER A 52 9.07 -10.27 -2.95
N ARG A 53 8.87 -10.83 -1.75
CA ARG A 53 9.74 -10.72 -0.56
C ARG A 53 9.88 -9.29 -0.03
N ILE A 54 8.84 -8.48 -0.15
CA ILE A 54 8.77 -7.14 0.44
C ILE A 54 7.88 -7.24 1.67
N TYR A 55 8.47 -7.12 2.85
CA TYR A 55 7.81 -7.41 4.12
C TYR A 55 7.60 -6.18 5.00
N SER A 56 8.24 -5.05 4.68
CA SER A 56 8.09 -3.77 5.40
C SER A 56 7.02 -2.94 4.71
N ILE A 57 5.79 -3.00 5.22
CA ILE A 57 4.61 -2.47 4.52
C ILE A 57 3.84 -1.54 5.45
N TYR A 58 3.67 -0.29 5.05
CA TYR A 58 2.68 0.61 5.61
C TYR A 58 1.44 0.68 4.72
N VAL A 59 0.27 0.53 5.30
CA VAL A 59 -1.02 0.70 4.63
C VAL A 59 -1.61 2.04 5.06
N LEU A 60 -1.59 3.02 4.17
CA LEU A 60 -2.10 4.36 4.44
C LEU A 60 -3.61 4.38 4.20
N VAL A 61 -4.36 4.52 5.29
CA VAL A 61 -5.83 4.54 5.25
C VAL A 61 -6.36 5.93 5.53
N GLN A 62 -7.59 6.20 5.15
CA GLN A 62 -8.21 7.49 5.37
C GLN A 62 -9.63 7.34 5.88
N TYR A 63 -10.52 6.85 5.07
CA TYR A 63 -11.96 6.89 5.29
C TYR A 63 -12.49 5.50 5.65
N LYS A 64 -13.46 5.38 6.57
CA LYS A 64 -14.14 4.12 6.96
C LYS A 64 -13.19 2.91 7.08
N SER A 65 -12.05 3.11 7.72
CA SER A 65 -10.93 2.16 7.71
C SER A 65 -11.07 1.02 8.71
N GLN A 66 -12.02 1.05 9.63
CA GLN A 66 -12.15 0.08 10.72
C GLN A 66 -12.20 -1.37 10.21
N SER A 67 -13.08 -1.64 9.23
CA SER A 67 -13.20 -2.98 8.64
C SER A 67 -11.91 -3.45 7.94
N LEU A 68 -11.12 -2.53 7.38
CA LEU A 68 -9.83 -2.82 6.77
C LEU A 68 -8.77 -3.13 7.83
N ILE A 69 -8.70 -2.33 8.88
CA ILE A 69 -7.79 -2.52 10.01
C ILE A 69 -8.01 -3.89 10.63
N GLU A 70 -9.27 -4.24 10.91
CA GLU A 70 -9.63 -5.53 11.49
C GLU A 70 -9.22 -6.69 10.60
N HIS A 71 -9.46 -6.60 9.29
CA HIS A 71 -9.06 -7.63 8.33
C HIS A 71 -7.55 -7.81 8.29
N ILE A 72 -6.79 -6.73 8.21
CA ILE A 72 -5.33 -6.80 8.18
C ILE A 72 -4.81 -7.40 9.49
N ARG A 73 -5.34 -6.98 10.63
CA ARG A 73 -4.93 -7.47 11.94
C ARG A 73 -5.16 -8.99 12.09
N THR A 74 -6.29 -9.48 11.63
CA THR A 74 -6.67 -10.89 11.80
C THR A 74 -6.07 -11.82 10.75
N THR A 75 -5.79 -11.30 9.55
CA THR A 75 -5.37 -12.13 8.41
C THR A 75 -3.88 -12.04 8.14
N TRP A 76 -3.28 -10.86 8.27
CA TRP A 76 -1.93 -10.58 7.80
C TRP A 76 -0.90 -10.38 8.92
N ILE A 77 -1.32 -9.86 10.07
CA ILE A 77 -0.41 -9.64 11.20
C ILE A 77 -0.34 -10.92 12.00
N LYS A 78 0.81 -11.60 11.88
CA LYS A 78 1.17 -12.74 12.73
C LYS A 78 2.30 -12.31 13.65
N GLU A 79 2.12 -12.50 14.95
CA GLU A 79 3.14 -12.20 15.94
C GLU A 79 4.41 -13.03 15.70
N GLY A 80 5.58 -12.46 16.00
CA GLY A 80 6.86 -13.16 15.92
C GLY A 80 7.58 -13.04 14.57
N LEU A 81 7.24 -12.09 13.73
CA LEU A 81 7.99 -11.79 12.51
C LEU A 81 9.36 -11.16 12.85
N LEU A 82 10.30 -11.35 11.93
CA LEU A 82 11.66 -10.82 12.05
C LEU A 82 11.66 -9.29 12.16
N PRO A 83 12.69 -8.67 12.77
CA PRO A 83 12.85 -7.22 12.75
C PRO A 83 12.72 -6.68 11.31
N LYS A 84 12.03 -5.57 11.13
CA LYS A 84 11.69 -4.96 9.82
C LYS A 84 10.68 -5.74 8.96
N HIS A 85 10.06 -6.81 9.46
CA HIS A 85 8.94 -7.46 8.79
C HIS A 85 7.64 -7.07 9.49
N PHE A 86 6.88 -6.19 8.87
CA PHE A 86 5.62 -5.69 9.43
C PHE A 86 4.62 -5.31 8.35
N ILE A 87 3.35 -5.38 8.69
CA ILE A 87 2.26 -4.73 7.96
C ILE A 87 1.55 -3.83 8.97
N THR A 88 1.75 -2.54 8.85
CA THR A 88 1.20 -1.56 9.79
C THR A 88 0.21 -0.67 9.09
N VAL A 89 -1.00 -0.56 9.65
CA VAL A 89 -2.00 0.39 9.16
C VAL A 89 -1.74 1.75 9.79
N VAL A 90 -1.64 2.76 8.95
CA VAL A 90 -1.38 4.15 9.34
C VAL A 90 -2.61 4.99 9.04
N PRO A 91 -3.37 5.39 10.06
CA PRO A 91 -4.47 6.34 9.89
C PRO A 91 -3.94 7.76 9.64
N PRO A 92 -4.76 8.67 9.11
CA PRO A 92 -4.38 10.07 8.96
C PRO A 92 -3.98 10.66 10.30
N GLN A 93 -2.86 11.35 10.34
CA GLN A 93 -2.42 12.05 11.52
C GLN A 93 -2.68 13.55 11.33
N MET A 94 -3.55 14.12 12.14
CA MET A 94 -3.78 15.57 12.17
C MET A 94 -2.55 16.26 12.82
N ARG A 95 -1.54 16.60 12.00
CA ARG A 95 -0.31 17.26 12.48
C ARG A 95 -0.40 18.78 12.51
N ARG A 96 -1.44 19.39 11.93
CA ARG A 96 -1.69 20.81 11.89
C ARG A 96 -3.11 21.10 12.32
N GLU A 97 -3.28 21.99 13.27
CA GLU A 97 -4.59 22.39 13.81
C GLU A 97 -5.51 23.04 12.78
N ASP A 98 -4.93 23.58 11.70
CA ASP A 98 -5.63 24.34 10.65
C ASP A 98 -6.11 23.47 9.49
N LEU A 99 -5.71 22.20 9.40
CA LEU A 99 -6.12 21.33 8.31
C LEU A 99 -7.31 20.45 8.72
N ARG A 100 -8.50 20.96 8.51
CA ARG A 100 -9.76 20.21 8.62
C ARG A 100 -9.90 19.14 7.52
N GLU A 101 -8.92 19.01 6.66
CA GLU A 101 -8.97 18.12 5.50
C GLU A 101 -8.03 16.93 5.69
N TRP A 102 -8.60 15.78 5.47
CA TRP A 102 -7.91 14.53 5.28
C TRP A 102 -7.01 14.63 4.04
N TYR A 103 -6.31 13.57 3.64
CA TYR A 103 -5.45 13.60 2.46
C TYR A 103 -6.19 14.17 1.24
N ARG A 104 -5.60 15.16 0.58
CA ARG A 104 -6.13 15.79 -0.63
C ARG A 104 -6.01 14.90 -1.87
N GLY A 105 -5.28 13.79 -1.76
CA GLY A 105 -5.07 12.83 -2.84
C GLY A 105 -3.99 11.81 -2.46
N THR A 106 -3.67 10.94 -3.41
CA THR A 106 -2.72 9.85 -3.20
C THR A 106 -1.30 10.36 -2.92
N ALA A 107 -0.84 11.36 -3.65
CA ALA A 107 0.48 11.96 -3.42
C ALA A 107 0.56 12.66 -2.06
N ASP A 108 -0.50 13.34 -1.65
CA ASP A 108 -0.56 14.02 -0.37
C ASP A 108 -0.54 13.02 0.80
N SER A 109 -1.16 11.85 0.66
CA SER A 109 -1.09 10.81 1.69
C SER A 109 0.34 10.32 1.93
N VAL A 110 1.15 10.22 0.88
CA VAL A 110 2.58 9.89 1.00
C VAL A 110 3.35 11.05 1.64
N TYR A 111 3.10 12.27 1.19
CA TYR A 111 3.78 13.47 1.69
C TYR A 111 3.53 13.70 3.18
N GLN A 112 2.29 13.57 3.64
CA GLN A 112 1.95 13.72 5.07
C GLN A 112 2.58 12.63 5.95
N ASN A 113 2.95 11.49 5.38
CA ASN A 113 3.60 10.37 6.06
C ASN A 113 5.08 10.22 5.68
N ILE A 114 5.71 11.26 5.15
CA ILE A 114 7.11 11.23 4.70
C ILE A 114 8.09 10.85 5.82
N ASN A 115 7.74 11.14 7.08
CA ASN A 115 8.50 10.75 8.25
C ASN A 115 8.72 9.22 8.34
N LEU A 116 7.75 8.41 7.92
CA LEU A 116 7.89 6.95 7.91
C LEU A 116 9.05 6.51 7.02
N ILE A 117 9.27 7.23 5.92
CA ILE A 117 10.39 6.98 5.00
C ILE A 117 11.70 7.43 5.66
N TYR A 118 11.73 8.61 6.28
CA TYR A 118 12.93 9.10 6.94
C TYR A 118 13.35 8.27 8.15
N ASP A 119 12.38 7.76 8.91
CA ASP A 119 12.64 6.92 10.09
C ASP A 119 13.13 5.52 9.69
N PHE A 120 12.52 4.93 8.65
CA PHE A 120 12.89 3.60 8.17
C PHE A 120 14.21 3.60 7.39
N LYS A 121 14.51 4.69 6.66
CA LYS A 121 15.70 4.88 5.79
C LYS A 121 15.84 3.76 4.75
N PRO A 122 14.82 3.52 3.93
CA PRO A 122 14.87 2.51 2.90
C PRO A 122 15.83 2.91 1.77
N ARG A 123 16.35 1.92 1.05
CA ARG A 123 17.04 2.15 -0.22
C ARG A 123 16.07 2.48 -1.36
N LEU A 124 14.92 1.82 -1.35
CA LEU A 124 13.84 2.01 -2.32
C LEU A 124 12.49 2.15 -1.61
N VAL A 125 11.63 2.99 -2.16
CA VAL A 125 10.24 3.09 -1.76
C VAL A 125 9.37 2.58 -2.90
N ALA A 126 8.49 1.61 -2.59
CA ALA A 126 7.53 1.05 -3.52
C ALA A 126 6.12 1.54 -3.15
N ILE A 127 5.42 2.20 -4.08
CA ILE A 127 4.10 2.78 -3.83
C ILE A 127 3.07 2.08 -4.71
N PHE A 128 2.02 1.52 -4.09
CA PHE A 128 0.96 0.78 -4.77
C PHE A 128 -0.43 1.21 -4.30
N GLY A 129 -1.39 1.20 -5.22
CA GLY A 129 -2.80 1.28 -4.87
C GLY A 129 -3.26 -0.04 -4.22
N GLY A 130 -4.02 0.06 -3.14
CA GLY A 130 -4.63 -1.09 -2.46
C GLY A 130 -6.01 -1.46 -3.00
N ASP A 131 -6.45 -0.84 -4.09
CA ASP A 131 -7.80 -0.94 -4.65
C ASP A 131 -7.86 -1.61 -6.04
N HIS A 132 -6.77 -2.23 -6.46
CA HIS A 132 -6.66 -2.96 -7.72
C HIS A 132 -6.46 -4.45 -7.51
N ILE A 133 -7.11 -5.24 -8.36
CA ILE A 133 -6.94 -6.70 -8.41
C ILE A 133 -6.04 -7.01 -9.60
N TYR A 134 -4.80 -7.41 -9.31
CA TYR A 134 -3.81 -7.75 -10.32
C TYR A 134 -2.80 -8.75 -9.75
N ARG A 135 -2.09 -9.42 -10.63
CA ARG A 135 -0.96 -10.28 -10.29
C ARG A 135 0.32 -9.69 -10.86
N MET A 136 1.28 -9.45 -10.01
CA MET A 136 2.55 -8.84 -10.40
C MET A 136 3.71 -9.40 -9.57
N ASN A 137 4.81 -9.71 -10.24
CA ASN A 137 6.08 -9.93 -9.56
C ASN A 137 6.80 -8.57 -9.42
N ILE A 138 6.69 -7.96 -8.25
CA ILE A 138 7.28 -6.64 -8.00
C ILE A 138 8.80 -6.69 -8.05
N LYS A 139 9.39 -7.86 -7.82
CA LYS A 139 10.84 -8.05 -7.94
C LYS A 139 11.35 -7.71 -9.35
N ASP A 140 10.62 -8.04 -10.40
CA ASP A 140 11.02 -7.73 -11.77
C ASP A 140 11.09 -6.21 -12.00
N MET A 141 10.14 -5.46 -11.42
CA MET A 141 10.15 -3.99 -11.45
C MET A 141 11.35 -3.41 -10.68
N VAL A 142 11.66 -3.97 -9.52
CA VAL A 142 12.84 -3.57 -8.71
C VAL A 142 14.14 -3.87 -9.46
N ASP A 143 14.27 -5.06 -10.03
CA ASP A 143 15.45 -5.45 -10.81
C ASP A 143 15.65 -4.53 -12.04
N TYR A 144 14.56 -4.20 -12.73
CA TYR A 144 14.56 -3.24 -13.82
C TYR A 144 15.02 -1.85 -13.37
N HIS A 145 14.47 -1.35 -12.27
CA HIS A 145 14.83 -0.05 -11.68
C HIS A 145 16.34 0.03 -11.38
N LEU A 146 16.86 -0.99 -10.69
CA LEU A 146 18.27 -1.05 -10.30
C LEU A 146 19.20 -1.18 -11.52
N LYS A 147 18.83 -2.02 -12.48
CA LYS A 147 19.60 -2.23 -13.73
C LYS A 147 19.75 -0.94 -14.52
N ASN A 148 18.69 -0.15 -14.62
CA ASN A 148 18.68 1.11 -15.37
C ASN A 148 19.15 2.32 -14.54
N LYS A 149 19.49 2.13 -13.25
CA LYS A 149 19.85 3.21 -12.31
C LYS A 149 18.83 4.35 -12.34
N SER A 150 17.56 4.00 -12.43
CA SER A 150 16.46 4.98 -12.57
C SER A 150 16.23 5.73 -11.27
N GLY A 151 15.85 7.01 -11.35
CA GLY A 151 15.36 7.75 -10.18
C GLY A 151 13.91 7.38 -9.82
N VAL A 152 13.09 7.09 -10.85
CA VAL A 152 11.69 6.66 -10.72
C VAL A 152 11.41 5.60 -11.78
N THR A 153 10.62 4.58 -11.43
CA THR A 153 10.09 3.57 -12.36
C THR A 153 8.58 3.47 -12.17
N ILE A 154 7.84 3.56 -13.27
CA ILE A 154 6.37 3.51 -13.26
C ILE A 154 5.93 2.31 -14.09
N SER A 155 5.06 1.47 -13.52
CA SER A 155 4.38 0.40 -14.26
C SER A 155 3.20 0.99 -15.02
N VAL A 156 3.14 0.75 -16.32
CA VAL A 156 2.08 1.25 -17.21
C VAL A 156 1.49 0.12 -18.03
N ILE A 157 0.25 0.29 -18.46
CA ILE A 157 -0.44 -0.59 -19.40
C ILE A 157 -0.68 0.23 -20.67
N PRO A 158 -0.25 -0.24 -21.85
CA PRO A 158 -0.57 0.44 -23.09
C PRO A 158 -2.08 0.38 -23.35
N ILE A 159 -2.66 1.50 -23.75
CA ILE A 159 -4.05 1.62 -24.17
C ILE A 159 -4.05 2.18 -25.60
N GLU A 160 -5.01 1.70 -26.41
CA GLU A 160 -5.24 2.29 -27.73
C GLU A 160 -5.76 3.72 -27.56
N ALA A 161 -5.19 4.65 -28.32
CA ALA A 161 -5.71 6.01 -28.38
C ALA A 161 -7.00 5.98 -29.19
N ASN A 162 -8.11 6.36 -28.56
CA ASN A 162 -9.40 6.59 -29.24
C ASN A 162 -9.40 7.94 -29.92
#